data_6e6bb1da6eb8a506940cc9f61920e72d
#
_entry.id   6e6bb1da6eb8a506940cc9f61920e72d
#
_cell.length_a   1.000
_cell.length_b   1.000
_cell.length_c   1.000
_cell.angle_alpha   90.00
_cell.angle_beta   90.00
_cell.angle_gamma   90.00
#
_symmetry.space_group_name_H-M   'P 1'
#
loop_
_entity.id
_entity.type
_entity.pdbx_description
1 polymer ?
#
loop_
_entity_poly.entity_id
_entity_poly.type
_entity_poly.pdbx_seq_one_letter_code
_entity_poly.pdbx_strand_id
1 'polypeptide(L)'
;ELWCTGNGHGDCLYVGKFIQNRSGLQIVASFEEEDTYSVQGLGYACQVIDARDGSLITGHGAGKNGDVGRCIVGDVDPDSPGFEYYSSLQSGMYSCNGGGVVSTNYPTGIGSGVMYNAAIYWSGQGTREMYDRACIVSYKDNPDVNKTNKSRLVYFGHYGSNDGNHGTKYNPCYYGDFLGDYREEVILGSSDYRSIYI
;
A
#
# COMPACT_ATOMS: atom_id res chain seq x y z
N GLU A 1 -19.02 20.55 -3.20
CA GLU A 1 -18.14 19.98 -2.14
C GLU A 1 -19.02 19.37 -1.07
N LEU A 2 -18.75 18.10 -0.71
CA LEU A 2 -19.49 17.40 0.36
C LEU A 2 -18.79 17.58 1.71
N TRP A 3 -17.47 17.48 1.70
CA TRP A 3 -16.60 17.66 2.86
C TRP A 3 -15.14 17.91 2.42
N CYS A 4 -14.32 18.41 3.34
CA CYS A 4 -12.88 18.62 3.17
C CYS A 4 -12.19 18.34 4.50
N THR A 5 -11.07 17.61 4.47
CA THR A 5 -10.31 17.29 5.70
C THR A 5 -9.27 18.34 6.06
N GLY A 6 -8.88 19.20 5.11
CA GLY A 6 -7.83 20.19 5.32
C GLY A 6 -6.41 19.59 5.48
N ASN A 7 -6.18 18.36 5.04
CA ASN A 7 -4.90 17.66 5.25
C ASN A 7 -3.77 18.08 4.32
N GLY A 8 -4.05 18.88 3.28
CA GLY A 8 -3.05 19.28 2.28
C GLY A 8 -2.76 18.20 1.23
N HIS A 9 -1.57 18.22 0.67
CA HIS A 9 -1.12 17.35 -0.40
C HIS A 9 -0.74 15.94 0.09
N GLY A 10 -0.95 14.93 -0.76
CA GLY A 10 -0.49 13.56 -0.56
C GLY A 10 -0.46 12.78 -1.87
N ASP A 11 0.47 11.83 -1.99
CA ASP A 11 0.72 11.07 -3.22
C ASP A 11 -0.12 9.79 -3.35
N CYS A 12 -0.74 9.34 -2.28
CA CYS A 12 -1.48 8.06 -2.27
C CYS A 12 -2.87 8.21 -1.66
N LEU A 13 -3.85 7.63 -2.35
CA LEU A 13 -5.23 7.54 -1.88
C LEU A 13 -5.87 6.25 -2.39
N TYR A 14 -6.45 5.50 -1.48
CA TYR A 14 -7.19 4.27 -1.77
C TYR A 14 -8.62 4.39 -1.24
N VAL A 15 -9.59 3.95 -2.02
CA VAL A 15 -11.00 3.91 -1.62
C VAL A 15 -11.51 2.48 -1.69
N GLY A 16 -12.10 2.00 -0.61
CA GLY A 16 -12.59 0.63 -0.57
C GLY A 16 -13.37 0.29 0.69
N LYS A 17 -13.84 -0.95 0.75
CA LYS A 17 -14.48 -1.52 1.94
C LYS A 17 -13.41 -2.18 2.82
N PHE A 18 -12.64 -1.39 3.55
CA PHE A 18 -11.54 -1.87 4.38
C PHE A 18 -11.96 -2.32 5.77
N ILE A 19 -13.12 -1.85 6.26
CA ILE A 19 -13.68 -2.24 7.55
C ILE A 19 -15.02 -2.95 7.31
N GLN A 20 -15.04 -4.27 7.43
CA GLN A 20 -16.19 -5.10 7.04
C GLN A 20 -17.48 -4.72 7.76
N ASN A 21 -17.41 -4.55 9.07
CA ASN A 21 -18.57 -4.29 9.92
C ASN A 21 -18.97 -2.80 10.01
N ARG A 22 -18.28 -1.90 9.29
CA ARG A 22 -18.64 -0.48 9.21
C ARG A 22 -19.41 -0.21 7.93
N SER A 23 -20.52 0.53 8.00
CA SER A 23 -21.27 0.94 6.80
C SER A 23 -20.46 1.93 5.95
N GLY A 24 -20.68 1.93 4.62
CA GLY A 24 -19.97 2.80 3.69
C GLY A 24 -18.57 2.34 3.33
N LEU A 25 -17.88 3.14 2.54
CA LEU A 25 -16.50 2.95 2.14
C LEU A 25 -15.55 3.74 3.04
N GLN A 26 -14.30 3.37 3.04
CA GLN A 26 -13.23 4.09 3.72
C GLN A 26 -12.21 4.59 2.70
N ILE A 27 -11.50 5.64 3.08
CA ILE A 27 -10.35 6.17 2.37
C ILE A 27 -9.11 5.93 3.23
N VAL A 28 -8.05 5.38 2.63
CA VAL A 28 -6.71 5.34 3.23
C VAL A 28 -5.83 6.27 2.43
N ALA A 29 -5.22 7.24 3.09
CA ALA A 29 -4.39 8.25 2.43
C ALA A 29 -3.19 8.66 3.30
N SER A 30 -2.12 9.10 2.64
CA SER A 30 -0.94 9.69 3.28
C SER A 30 -0.77 11.15 2.85
N PHE A 31 -0.13 11.96 3.70
CA PHE A 31 -0.01 13.39 3.52
C PHE A 31 1.43 13.87 3.73
N GLU A 32 1.87 14.79 2.90
CA GLU A 32 3.25 15.31 2.87
C GLU A 32 3.41 16.64 3.58
N GLU A 33 2.34 17.45 3.64
CA GLU A 33 2.37 18.78 4.21
C GLU A 33 2.14 18.74 5.72
N GLU A 34 3.21 18.51 6.47
CA GLU A 34 3.20 18.35 7.93
C GLU A 34 2.43 19.46 8.66
N ASP A 35 2.68 20.71 8.33
CA ASP A 35 2.00 21.86 8.95
C ASP A 35 0.49 21.87 8.66
N THR A 36 0.08 21.28 7.55
CA THR A 36 -1.34 21.19 7.19
C THR A 36 -2.03 20.04 7.89
N TYR A 37 -1.55 18.81 7.76
CA TYR A 37 -2.24 17.66 8.39
C TYR A 37 -2.11 17.63 9.90
N SER A 38 -1.02 18.14 10.49
CA SER A 38 -0.80 18.11 11.94
C SER A 38 -1.46 19.27 12.68
N VAL A 39 -1.64 20.42 12.03
CA VAL A 39 -2.16 21.64 12.64
C VAL A 39 -3.57 21.99 12.18
N GLN A 40 -3.85 21.86 10.89
CA GLN A 40 -5.11 22.24 10.26
C GLN A 40 -5.99 21.05 9.85
N GLY A 41 -5.38 19.87 9.68
CA GLY A 41 -6.05 18.64 9.26
C GLY A 41 -6.46 17.73 10.41
N LEU A 42 -6.52 16.42 10.12
CA LEU A 42 -6.96 15.40 11.10
C LEU A 42 -5.85 14.90 12.02
N GLY A 43 -4.63 15.45 11.94
CA GLY A 43 -3.58 15.23 12.93
C GLY A 43 -2.69 14.00 12.73
N TYR A 44 -2.83 13.27 11.62
CA TYR A 44 -2.01 12.10 11.31
C TYR A 44 -1.45 12.15 9.90
N ALA A 45 -0.22 11.69 9.72
CA ALA A 45 0.43 11.62 8.41
C ALA A 45 -0.16 10.55 7.49
N CYS A 46 -0.68 9.46 8.05
CA CYS A 46 -1.42 8.44 7.31
C CYS A 46 -2.74 8.16 8.03
N GLN A 47 -3.84 8.16 7.29
CA GLN A 47 -5.19 8.19 7.86
C GLN A 47 -6.10 7.16 7.21
N VAL A 48 -7.02 6.62 8.02
CA VAL A 48 -8.21 5.90 7.58
C VAL A 48 -9.42 6.78 7.88
N ILE A 49 -10.17 7.15 6.84
CA ILE A 49 -11.21 8.18 6.88
C ILE A 49 -12.52 7.55 6.40
N ASP A 50 -13.64 7.95 6.99
CA ASP A 50 -14.98 7.60 6.49
C ASP A 50 -15.26 8.38 5.20
N ALA A 51 -15.50 7.68 4.10
CA ALA A 51 -15.71 8.32 2.80
C ALA A 51 -17.03 9.12 2.69
N ARG A 52 -17.97 8.93 3.63
CA ARG A 52 -19.27 9.61 3.60
C ARG A 52 -19.19 11.06 4.06
N ASP A 53 -18.36 11.31 5.06
CA ASP A 53 -18.36 12.61 5.77
C ASP A 53 -16.95 13.16 6.08
N GLY A 54 -15.89 12.42 5.70
CA GLY A 54 -14.51 12.83 5.94
C GLY A 54 -14.04 12.67 7.39
N SER A 55 -14.82 12.02 8.26
CA SER A 55 -14.44 11.82 9.65
C SER A 55 -13.27 10.84 9.79
N LEU A 56 -12.33 11.17 10.67
CA LEU A 56 -11.21 10.30 10.99
C LEU A 56 -11.71 9.04 11.72
N ILE A 57 -11.30 7.87 11.24
CA ILE A 57 -11.53 6.58 11.90
C ILE A 57 -10.32 6.24 12.75
N THR A 58 -9.14 6.26 12.14
CA THR A 58 -7.85 5.99 12.78
C THR A 58 -6.71 6.55 11.93
N GLY A 59 -5.50 6.55 12.47
CA GLY A 59 -4.31 6.99 11.77
C GLY A 59 -3.04 6.67 12.53
N HIS A 60 -1.89 6.85 11.88
CA HIS A 60 -0.58 6.78 12.51
C HIS A 60 0.30 7.95 12.05
N GLY A 61 1.42 8.16 12.75
CA GLY A 61 2.26 9.32 12.51
C GLY A 61 1.63 10.61 13.05
N ALA A 62 1.20 10.60 14.31
CA ALA A 62 0.68 11.79 14.98
C ALA A 62 1.76 12.86 15.17
N GLY A 63 1.37 14.13 15.06
CA GLY A 63 2.27 15.27 15.22
C GLY A 63 3.16 15.48 14.00
N LYS A 64 4.32 16.11 14.22
CA LYS A 64 5.28 16.46 13.16
C LYS A 64 6.13 15.26 12.77
N ASN A 65 5.75 14.62 11.66
CA ASN A 65 6.43 13.44 11.11
C ASN A 65 7.07 13.69 9.74
N GLY A 66 7.02 14.92 9.24
CA GLY A 66 7.56 15.28 7.94
C GLY A 66 6.76 14.72 6.77
N ASP A 67 7.41 14.64 5.64
CA ASP A 67 6.86 14.17 4.37
C ASP A 67 6.54 12.66 4.43
N VAL A 68 5.26 12.30 4.29
CA VAL A 68 4.78 10.91 4.21
C VAL A 68 4.06 10.71 2.88
N GLY A 69 4.84 10.72 1.79
CA GLY A 69 4.30 10.67 0.43
C GLY A 69 3.60 9.37 0.07
N ARG A 70 3.88 8.26 0.74
CA ARG A 70 3.38 6.96 0.32
C ARG A 70 2.74 6.15 1.46
N CYS A 71 1.62 5.54 1.13
CA CYS A 71 0.98 4.50 1.96
C CYS A 71 0.45 3.37 1.07
N ILE A 72 0.02 2.31 1.71
CA ILE A 72 -0.67 1.18 1.06
C ILE A 72 -1.70 0.60 2.01
N VAL A 73 -2.72 -0.02 1.47
CA VAL A 73 -3.74 -0.78 2.20
C VAL A 73 -3.99 -2.12 1.50
N GLY A 74 -4.08 -3.18 2.27
CA GLY A 74 -4.37 -4.54 1.78
C GLY A 74 -4.67 -5.48 2.93
N ASP A 75 -5.35 -6.56 2.65
CA ASP A 75 -5.46 -7.72 3.55
C ASP A 75 -4.23 -8.59 3.27
N VAL A 76 -3.14 -8.36 4.01
CA VAL A 76 -1.81 -8.94 3.72
C VAL A 76 -1.33 -9.92 4.79
N ASP A 77 -1.82 -9.80 6.02
CA ASP A 77 -1.46 -10.69 7.13
C ASP A 77 -2.57 -11.70 7.41
N PRO A 78 -2.40 -12.99 7.03
CA PRO A 78 -3.42 -14.02 7.24
C PRO A 78 -3.72 -14.29 8.72
N ASP A 79 -2.85 -13.88 9.62
CA ASP A 79 -3.02 -14.06 11.06
C ASP A 79 -3.75 -12.86 11.71
N SER A 80 -3.97 -11.78 10.95
CA SER A 80 -4.69 -10.57 11.37
C SER A 80 -5.95 -10.39 10.53
N PRO A 81 -7.15 -10.68 11.06
CA PRO A 81 -8.36 -10.57 10.27
C PRO A 81 -8.66 -9.15 9.82
N GLY A 82 -8.77 -8.93 8.51
CA GLY A 82 -9.15 -7.66 7.89
C GLY A 82 -8.02 -6.97 7.17
N PHE A 83 -8.20 -5.71 6.87
CA PHE A 83 -7.22 -4.93 6.11
C PHE A 83 -6.21 -4.25 7.00
N GLU A 84 -4.95 -4.34 6.62
CA GLU A 84 -3.83 -3.60 7.19
C GLU A 84 -3.47 -2.40 6.31
N TYR A 85 -2.87 -1.39 6.92
CA TYR A 85 -2.25 -0.28 6.22
C TYR A 85 -0.91 0.11 6.86
N TYR A 86 -0.02 0.66 6.06
CA TYR A 86 1.27 1.18 6.50
C TYR A 86 1.76 2.29 5.54
N SER A 87 2.79 3.02 5.95
CA SER A 87 3.28 4.18 5.19
C SER A 87 4.79 4.26 5.13
N SER A 88 5.30 5.27 4.41
CA SER A 88 6.71 5.59 4.31
C SER A 88 7.37 5.99 5.64
N LEU A 89 6.62 6.21 6.70
CA LEU A 89 7.16 6.34 8.06
C LEU A 89 7.86 5.08 8.58
N GLN A 90 7.54 3.91 8.00
CA GLN A 90 8.14 2.63 8.38
C GLN A 90 8.01 2.32 9.88
N SER A 91 6.91 2.74 10.49
CA SER A 91 6.63 2.58 11.92
C SER A 91 5.87 1.30 12.27
N GLY A 92 5.60 0.46 11.28
CA GLY A 92 4.87 -0.80 11.41
C GLY A 92 3.65 -0.89 10.51
N MET A 93 2.90 -1.96 10.67
CA MET A 93 1.62 -2.23 10.04
C MET A 93 0.48 -2.07 11.05
N TYR A 94 -0.62 -1.47 10.62
CA TYR A 94 -1.75 -1.11 11.47
C TYR A 94 -3.05 -1.67 10.92
N SER A 95 -3.95 -2.07 11.79
CA SER A 95 -5.29 -2.49 11.38
C SER A 95 -6.13 -1.28 10.95
N CYS A 96 -6.83 -1.39 9.81
CA CYS A 96 -7.84 -0.41 9.42
C CYS A 96 -8.99 -0.34 10.44
N ASN A 97 -9.24 -1.41 11.17
CA ASN A 97 -10.29 -1.50 12.17
C ASN A 97 -9.80 -1.05 13.55
N GLY A 98 -9.67 0.27 13.72
CA GLY A 98 -9.32 0.88 15.01
C GLY A 98 -7.84 1.20 15.21
N GLY A 99 -6.96 0.98 14.22
CA GLY A 99 -5.58 1.48 14.22
C GLY A 99 -4.62 0.78 15.17
N GLY A 100 -4.96 -0.38 15.68
CA GLY A 100 -4.03 -1.18 16.50
C GLY A 100 -2.83 -1.61 15.67
N VAL A 101 -1.64 -1.64 16.30
CA VAL A 101 -0.43 -2.19 15.67
C VAL A 101 -0.62 -3.69 15.48
N VAL A 102 -0.62 -4.14 14.22
CA VAL A 102 -0.65 -5.56 13.86
C VAL A 102 0.75 -6.13 13.92
N SER A 103 1.72 -5.38 13.41
CA SER A 103 3.12 -5.79 13.40
C SER A 103 4.04 -4.56 13.46
N THR A 104 5.18 -4.68 14.11
CA THR A 104 6.26 -3.69 14.03
C THR A 104 7.03 -3.78 12.72
N ASN A 105 6.73 -4.79 11.91
CA ASN A 105 7.30 -5.06 10.61
C ASN A 105 6.33 -4.66 9.49
N TYR A 106 6.84 -4.55 8.27
CA TYR A 106 6.09 -4.21 7.06
C TYR A 106 6.74 -4.91 5.86
N PRO A 107 6.00 -5.18 4.76
CA PRO A 107 6.56 -5.86 3.60
C PRO A 107 7.71 -5.09 2.96
N THR A 108 8.81 -5.77 2.72
CA THR A 108 10.00 -5.23 2.04
C THR A 108 10.35 -6.06 0.81
N GLY A 109 10.86 -5.39 -0.22
CA GLY A 109 11.24 -5.99 -1.49
C GLY A 109 12.74 -5.90 -1.77
N ILE A 110 13.08 -5.63 -3.02
CA ILE A 110 14.47 -5.52 -3.48
C ILE A 110 15.19 -4.39 -2.74
N GLY A 111 16.39 -4.68 -2.23
CA GLY A 111 17.23 -3.70 -1.56
C GLY A 111 16.66 -3.14 -0.25
N SER A 112 15.85 -3.91 0.45
CA SER A 112 15.17 -3.50 1.70
C SER A 112 14.18 -2.35 1.50
N GLY A 113 13.78 -2.07 0.26
CA GLY A 113 12.76 -1.07 -0.04
C GLY A 113 11.39 -1.53 0.44
N VAL A 114 10.66 -0.64 1.08
CA VAL A 114 9.27 -0.91 1.48
C VAL A 114 8.37 -0.97 0.26
N MET A 115 7.42 -1.89 0.25
CA MET A 115 6.53 -2.15 -0.87
C MET A 115 5.28 -1.27 -0.78
N TYR A 116 5.11 -0.29 -1.68
CA TYR A 116 4.03 0.71 -1.59
C TYR A 116 3.12 0.80 -2.82
N ASN A 117 3.41 0.08 -3.91
CA ASN A 117 2.72 0.38 -5.17
C ASN A 117 1.37 -0.30 -5.30
N ALA A 118 1.27 -1.59 -4.97
CA ALA A 118 0.02 -2.30 -5.04
C ALA A 118 -0.05 -3.47 -4.05
N ALA A 119 -1.25 -3.77 -3.58
CA ALA A 119 -1.59 -5.00 -2.90
C ALA A 119 -2.47 -5.82 -3.86
N ILE A 120 -1.97 -6.96 -4.34
CA ILE A 120 -2.55 -7.73 -5.44
C ILE A 120 -2.86 -9.17 -5.03
N TYR A 121 -3.88 -9.78 -5.63
CA TYR A 121 -4.17 -11.21 -5.50
C TYR A 121 -3.34 -12.02 -6.51
N TRP A 122 -2.07 -12.28 -6.17
CA TRP A 122 -1.16 -12.99 -7.07
C TRP A 122 -1.19 -14.50 -6.91
N SER A 123 -1.06 -14.98 -5.68
CA SER A 123 -0.94 -16.42 -5.42
C SER A 123 -2.28 -17.14 -5.27
N GLY A 124 -3.35 -16.40 -5.06
CA GLY A 124 -4.67 -16.97 -4.79
C GLY A 124 -4.84 -17.57 -3.39
N GLN A 125 -4.01 -17.18 -2.44
CA GLN A 125 -4.03 -17.73 -1.07
C GLN A 125 -5.02 -17.03 -0.11
N GLY A 126 -5.85 -16.12 -0.62
CA GLY A 126 -6.87 -15.44 0.18
C GLY A 126 -6.42 -14.11 0.80
N THR A 127 -5.12 -13.89 0.96
CA THR A 127 -4.53 -12.59 1.28
C THR A 127 -3.85 -11.98 0.06
N ARG A 128 -3.51 -10.71 0.13
CA ARG A 128 -2.83 -10.00 -0.96
C ARG A 128 -1.32 -10.06 -0.80
N GLU A 129 -0.63 -10.23 -1.89
CA GLU A 129 0.81 -10.00 -1.99
C GLU A 129 1.09 -8.54 -2.32
N MET A 130 2.30 -8.12 -2.02
CA MET A 130 2.75 -6.75 -2.25
C MET A 130 3.59 -6.65 -3.51
N TYR A 131 3.23 -5.72 -4.38
CA TYR A 131 3.97 -5.38 -5.59
C TYR A 131 4.70 -4.04 -5.43
N ASP A 132 5.97 -4.02 -5.80
CA ASP A 132 6.76 -2.80 -6.03
C ASP A 132 7.99 -3.11 -6.90
N ARG A 133 8.41 -2.18 -7.80
CA ARG A 133 9.62 -2.28 -8.62
C ARG A 133 9.76 -3.63 -9.35
N ALA A 134 8.72 -4.03 -10.06
CA ALA A 134 8.68 -5.32 -10.76
C ALA A 134 8.96 -6.54 -9.84
N CYS A 135 8.69 -6.41 -8.56
CA CYS A 135 8.85 -7.46 -7.56
C CYS A 135 7.52 -7.74 -6.85
N ILE A 136 7.25 -9.01 -6.59
CA ILE A 136 6.12 -9.43 -5.75
C ILE A 136 6.66 -10.19 -4.54
N VAL A 137 6.17 -9.82 -3.36
CA VAL A 137 6.53 -10.46 -2.10
C VAL A 137 5.28 -10.89 -1.34
N SER A 138 5.37 -12.03 -0.64
CA SER A 138 4.37 -12.46 0.34
C SER A 138 4.79 -12.00 1.75
N TYR A 139 3.85 -11.48 2.53
CA TYR A 139 4.11 -11.11 3.91
C TYR A 139 4.23 -12.34 4.82
N LYS A 140 3.40 -13.35 4.60
CA LYS A 140 3.33 -14.56 5.41
C LYS A 140 4.64 -15.35 5.45
N ASP A 141 5.31 -15.45 4.30
CA ASP A 141 6.53 -16.26 4.16
C ASP A 141 7.79 -15.47 4.55
N ASN A 142 7.60 -14.29 5.13
CA ASN A 142 8.68 -13.42 5.59
C ASN A 142 8.60 -13.17 7.09
N PRO A 143 8.92 -14.16 7.94
CA PRO A 143 8.97 -13.95 9.38
C PRO A 143 10.07 -12.98 9.81
N ASP A 144 10.93 -12.58 8.89
CA ASP A 144 12.03 -11.65 9.10
C ASP A 144 12.07 -10.63 7.96
N VAL A 145 11.16 -9.66 8.02
CA VAL A 145 10.99 -8.59 7.03
C VAL A 145 12.22 -7.71 6.82
N ASN A 146 13.18 -7.74 7.77
CA ASN A 146 14.46 -7.07 7.61
C ASN A 146 15.45 -7.86 6.75
N LYS A 147 15.14 -9.11 6.42
CA LYS A 147 15.95 -9.97 5.55
C LYS A 147 15.31 -10.08 4.18
N THR A 148 15.56 -9.09 3.37
CA THR A 148 15.29 -9.04 1.94
C THR A 148 15.57 -10.35 1.24
N ASN A 149 14.66 -10.83 0.43
CA ASN A 149 14.67 -11.98 -0.48
C ASN A 149 14.03 -13.28 0.00
N LYS A 150 13.66 -13.46 1.27
CA LYS A 150 13.05 -14.72 1.71
C LYS A 150 11.58 -14.88 1.32
N SER A 151 10.88 -13.76 1.17
CA SER A 151 9.46 -13.75 0.79
C SER A 151 9.22 -13.32 -0.65
N ARG A 152 10.27 -13.09 -1.41
CA ARG A 152 10.12 -12.73 -2.81
C ARG A 152 9.61 -13.91 -3.61
N LEU A 153 8.40 -13.76 -4.16
CA LEU A 153 7.80 -14.75 -5.05
C LEU A 153 8.37 -14.63 -6.46
N VAL A 154 8.49 -13.40 -6.96
CA VAL A 154 9.02 -13.15 -8.30
C VAL A 154 9.72 -11.79 -8.38
N TYR A 155 10.70 -11.70 -9.29
CA TYR A 155 11.27 -10.44 -9.79
C TYR A 155 11.25 -10.48 -11.32
N PHE A 156 10.41 -9.68 -11.91
CA PHE A 156 10.17 -9.66 -13.36
C PHE A 156 11.36 -9.13 -14.16
N GLY A 157 12.26 -8.36 -13.54
CA GLY A 157 13.49 -7.93 -14.16
C GLY A 157 14.38 -9.09 -14.64
N HIS A 158 14.29 -10.26 -14.01
CA HIS A 158 14.99 -11.47 -14.49
C HIS A 158 14.47 -11.97 -15.85
N TYR A 159 13.26 -11.58 -16.21
CA TYR A 159 12.61 -11.94 -17.48
C TYR A 159 12.66 -10.80 -18.51
N GLY A 160 13.36 -9.70 -18.19
CA GLY A 160 13.56 -8.58 -19.08
C GLY A 160 12.54 -7.45 -18.97
N SER A 161 11.69 -7.42 -17.92
CA SER A 161 10.85 -6.26 -17.65
C SER A 161 11.66 -5.05 -17.16
N ASN A 162 11.12 -3.85 -17.36
CA ASN A 162 11.57 -2.68 -16.62
C ASN A 162 11.05 -2.73 -15.17
N ASP A 163 11.52 -1.82 -14.30
CA ASP A 163 11.10 -1.76 -12.90
C ASP A 163 9.70 -1.15 -12.70
N GLY A 164 9.08 -0.65 -13.75
CA GLY A 164 7.80 0.04 -13.73
C GLY A 164 7.87 1.42 -14.36
N ASN A 165 6.74 2.09 -14.44
CA ASN A 165 6.65 3.44 -14.95
C ASN A 165 7.11 4.45 -13.90
N HIS A 166 7.67 5.58 -14.33
CA HIS A 166 8.08 6.66 -13.46
C HIS A 166 9.22 6.28 -12.50
N GLY A 167 10.43 6.73 -12.78
CA GLY A 167 11.67 6.31 -12.09
C GLY A 167 11.77 6.57 -10.58
N THR A 168 10.79 7.26 -9.97
CA THR A 168 10.71 7.44 -8.51
C THR A 168 9.59 6.65 -7.85
N LYS A 169 8.55 6.32 -8.59
CA LYS A 169 7.35 5.64 -8.05
C LYS A 169 7.30 4.16 -8.44
N TYR A 170 7.86 3.78 -9.61
CA TYR A 170 7.93 2.38 -10.08
C TYR A 170 6.58 1.67 -10.18
N ASN A 171 5.54 2.39 -10.55
CA ASN A 171 4.20 1.83 -10.71
C ASN A 171 4.17 0.90 -11.92
N PRO A 172 3.36 -0.18 -11.89
CA PRO A 172 3.07 -0.95 -13.09
C PRO A 172 2.27 -0.09 -14.07
N CYS A 173 2.24 -0.49 -15.34
CA CYS A 173 1.36 0.16 -16.32
C CYS A 173 -0.10 0.04 -15.90
N TYR A 174 -0.45 -1.14 -15.41
CA TYR A 174 -1.74 -1.46 -14.84
C TYR A 174 -1.63 -2.77 -14.05
N TYR A 175 -2.60 -3.05 -13.16
CA TYR A 175 -2.80 -4.34 -12.52
C TYR A 175 -4.29 -4.61 -12.32
N GLY A 176 -4.66 -5.88 -12.33
CA GLY A 176 -6.05 -6.35 -12.17
C GLY A 176 -6.24 -7.71 -12.79
N ASP A 177 -7.40 -8.32 -12.58
CA ASP A 177 -7.78 -9.61 -13.17
C ASP A 177 -8.14 -9.42 -14.64
N PHE A 178 -7.15 -9.55 -15.55
CA PHE A 178 -7.37 -9.46 -17.01
C PHE A 178 -7.75 -10.78 -17.63
N LEU A 179 -7.29 -11.87 -17.02
CA LEU A 179 -7.50 -13.21 -17.56
C LEU A 179 -8.80 -13.83 -17.07
N GLY A 180 -9.45 -13.21 -16.07
CA GLY A 180 -10.74 -13.63 -15.53
C GLY A 180 -10.65 -14.90 -14.69
N ASP A 181 -9.51 -15.12 -14.04
CA ASP A 181 -9.27 -16.27 -13.19
C ASP A 181 -9.16 -15.94 -11.69
N TYR A 182 -9.61 -14.75 -11.28
CA TYR A 182 -9.59 -14.12 -9.94
C TYR A 182 -8.21 -13.67 -9.44
N ARG A 183 -7.13 -14.14 -10.01
CA ARG A 183 -5.79 -13.62 -9.72
C ARG A 183 -5.60 -12.31 -10.48
N GLU A 184 -4.81 -11.44 -9.91
CA GLU A 184 -4.54 -10.15 -10.55
C GLU A 184 -3.19 -10.21 -11.28
N GLU A 185 -3.19 -9.88 -12.56
CA GLU A 185 -2.00 -9.73 -13.38
C GLU A 185 -1.42 -8.33 -13.25
N VAL A 186 -0.15 -8.20 -13.63
CA VAL A 186 0.58 -6.94 -13.67
C VAL A 186 1.07 -6.69 -15.10
N ILE A 187 0.77 -5.53 -15.66
CA ILE A 187 1.29 -5.11 -16.96
C ILE A 187 2.57 -4.29 -16.77
N LEU A 188 3.65 -4.74 -17.38
CA LEU A 188 4.97 -4.09 -17.38
C LEU A 188 5.51 -3.91 -18.80
N GLY A 189 6.31 -2.88 -19.02
CA GLY A 189 7.10 -2.75 -20.24
C GLY A 189 8.35 -3.62 -20.19
N SER A 190 8.88 -3.99 -21.34
CA SER A 190 10.23 -4.56 -21.43
C SER A 190 11.29 -3.49 -21.15
N SER A 191 12.48 -3.91 -20.72
CA SER A 191 13.61 -3.02 -20.45
C SER A 191 14.11 -2.28 -21.69
N ASP A 192 13.85 -2.83 -22.89
CA ASP A 192 14.17 -2.21 -24.18
C ASP A 192 12.99 -1.41 -24.78
N TYR A 193 11.87 -1.31 -24.06
CA TYR A 193 10.64 -0.62 -24.47
C TYR A 193 9.97 -1.10 -25.75
N ARG A 194 10.19 -2.36 -26.16
CA ARG A 194 9.66 -2.93 -27.41
C ARG A 194 8.53 -3.93 -27.19
N SER A 195 8.32 -4.37 -25.97
CA SER A 195 7.35 -5.39 -25.62
C SER A 195 6.61 -5.03 -24.33
N ILE A 196 5.46 -5.65 -24.14
CA ILE A 196 4.66 -5.61 -22.92
C ILE A 196 4.62 -7.03 -22.35
N TYR A 197 4.81 -7.14 -21.05
CA TYR A 197 4.64 -8.35 -20.26
C TYR A 197 3.33 -8.28 -19.47
N ILE A 198 2.65 -9.39 -19.42
CA ILE A 198 1.46 -9.61 -18.59
C ILE A 198 1.71 -10.83 -17.71
#